data_ac1b5c3a640e4a8419ae8b3c670495de
#
_entry.id   ac1b5c3a640e4a8419ae8b3c670495de
#
_cell.length_a   1.000
_cell.length_b   1.000
_cell.length_c   1.000
_cell.angle_alpha   90.00
_cell.angle_beta   90.00
_cell.angle_gamma   90.00
#
_symmetry.space_group_name_H-M   'P 1'
#
loop_
_entity.id
_entity.type
_entity.pdbx_description
1 polymer ?
#
loop_
_entity_poly.entity_id
_entity_poly.type
_entity_poly.pdbx_seq_one_letter_code
_entity_poly.pdbx_strand_id
1 'polypeptide(L)'
;MKGRGISRGIGTGELLISPEPISFLSGVNPETGIVVERGHPLEGQSIAGRVLSFPYGKGSTVGSYVIYALKQNGLAPAAIINTEAEPIIAVGAIIAEIPMIDRLPPEFSRLPSGTRVTVNGDTGEISC
;
A
#
# COMPACT_ATOMS: atom_id res chain seq x y z
N MET A 1 0.23 -2.75 -17.25
CA MET A 1 -1.02 -2.06 -16.92
C MET A 1 -0.72 -0.66 -16.42
N LYS A 2 -1.59 0.28 -16.67
CA LYS A 2 -1.35 1.67 -16.29
C LYS A 2 -2.57 2.27 -15.61
N GLY A 3 -2.34 2.89 -14.46
CA GLY A 3 -3.31 3.70 -13.74
C GLY A 3 -2.81 5.13 -13.61
N ARG A 4 -3.00 5.71 -12.43
CA ARG A 4 -2.58 7.08 -12.16
C ARG A 4 -1.47 7.08 -11.10
N GLY A 5 -0.38 7.81 -11.35
CA GLY A 5 0.67 8.01 -10.37
C GLY A 5 0.24 8.98 -9.29
N ILE A 6 0.42 8.59 -8.02
CA ILE A 6 0.04 9.40 -6.86
C ILE A 6 1.29 9.84 -6.09
N SER A 7 2.21 8.94 -5.83
CA SER A 7 3.47 9.22 -5.14
C SER A 7 4.62 8.66 -5.95
N ARG A 8 5.65 9.47 -6.14
CA ARG A 8 6.79 9.16 -6.99
C ARG A 8 7.64 8.01 -6.47
N GLY A 9 8.37 7.40 -7.36
CA GLY A 9 9.34 6.37 -7.07
C GLY A 9 9.00 5.05 -7.73
N ILE A 10 9.91 4.09 -7.58
CA ILE A 10 9.75 2.74 -8.12
C ILE A 10 9.93 1.77 -6.98
N GLY A 11 8.99 0.84 -6.82
CA GLY A 11 9.04 -0.18 -5.80
C GLY A 11 8.73 -1.54 -6.38
N THR A 12 9.51 -2.55 -5.97
CA THR A 12 9.35 -3.92 -6.41
C THR A 12 9.14 -4.82 -5.20
N GLY A 13 8.20 -5.73 -5.29
CA GLY A 13 7.94 -6.69 -4.23
C GLY A 13 6.82 -7.65 -4.58
N GLU A 14 6.55 -8.56 -3.67
CA GLU A 14 5.43 -9.48 -3.81
C GLU A 14 4.12 -8.76 -3.52
N LEU A 15 3.15 -8.99 -4.39
CA LEU A 15 1.82 -8.39 -4.27
C LEU A 15 1.08 -9.00 -3.08
N LEU A 16 0.60 -8.14 -2.19
CA LEU A 16 -0.25 -8.51 -1.07
C LEU A 16 -1.57 -7.78 -1.21
N ILE A 17 -2.64 -8.52 -1.50
CA ILE A 17 -3.95 -7.97 -1.84
C ILE A 17 -4.92 -8.09 -0.69
N SER A 18 -5.53 -6.98 -0.29
CA SER A 18 -6.66 -6.96 0.62
C SER A 18 -7.92 -6.55 -0.14
N PRO A 19 -9.02 -7.33 -0.04
CA PRO A 19 -10.30 -6.89 -0.57
C PRO A 19 -10.98 -5.83 0.29
N GLU A 20 -10.47 -5.60 1.51
CA GLU A 20 -11.04 -4.65 2.46
C GLU A 20 -10.13 -3.46 2.71
N PRO A 21 -10.70 -2.30 3.10
CA PRO A 21 -9.90 -1.13 3.47
C PRO A 21 -8.96 -1.42 4.64
N ILE A 22 -7.92 -0.61 4.77
CA ILE A 22 -6.94 -0.73 5.85
C ILE A 22 -6.94 0.56 6.66
N SER A 23 -6.99 0.43 7.99
CA SER A 23 -6.72 1.52 8.92
C SER A 23 -5.29 1.40 9.41
N PHE A 24 -4.44 2.39 9.09
CA PHE A 24 -3.06 2.33 9.53
C PHE A 24 -2.91 2.65 11.01
N LEU A 25 -3.77 3.51 11.57
CA LEU A 25 -3.65 3.88 12.98
C LEU A 25 -3.88 2.69 13.91
N SER A 26 -4.94 1.93 13.67
CA SER A 26 -5.33 0.83 14.57
C SER A 26 -5.11 -0.55 13.97
N GLY A 27 -4.82 -0.63 12.69
CA GLY A 27 -4.77 -1.89 11.97
C GLY A 27 -3.37 -2.39 11.64
N VAL A 28 -2.34 -1.55 11.75
CA VAL A 28 -0.96 -1.95 11.46
C VAL A 28 -0.06 -1.51 12.61
N ASN A 29 0.79 -2.44 13.09
CA ASN A 29 1.76 -2.12 14.13
C ASN A 29 3.01 -1.50 13.49
N PRO A 30 3.34 -0.22 13.76
CA PRO A 30 4.48 0.43 13.14
C PRO A 30 5.83 -0.09 13.60
N GLU A 31 5.88 -0.85 14.69
CA GLU A 31 7.11 -1.44 15.20
C GLU A 31 7.42 -2.80 14.58
N THR A 32 6.43 -3.47 14.01
CA THR A 32 6.58 -4.80 13.42
C THR A 32 6.21 -4.86 11.94
N GLY A 33 5.40 -3.93 11.45
CA GLY A 33 4.88 -3.96 10.09
C GLY A 33 3.79 -5.01 9.87
N ILE A 34 3.24 -5.56 10.96
CA ILE A 34 2.25 -6.64 10.90
C ILE A 34 0.84 -6.05 11.03
N VAL A 35 -0.08 -6.57 10.23
CA VAL A 35 -1.50 -6.23 10.34
C VAL A 35 -2.06 -6.87 11.59
N VAL A 36 -2.59 -6.05 12.49
CA VAL A 36 -3.11 -6.47 13.80
C VAL A 36 -4.61 -6.30 13.95
N GLU A 37 -5.29 -5.75 12.96
CA GLU A 37 -6.73 -5.57 13.00
C GLU A 37 -7.42 -6.94 13.02
N ARG A 38 -8.20 -7.21 14.07
CA ARG A 38 -8.91 -8.49 14.21
C ARG A 38 -9.96 -8.67 13.13
N GLY A 39 -9.97 -9.85 12.52
CA GLY A 39 -10.91 -10.19 11.46
C GLY A 39 -10.56 -9.61 10.11
N HIS A 40 -9.45 -8.87 10.00
CA HIS A 40 -9.02 -8.35 8.70
C HIS A 40 -8.43 -9.50 7.86
N PRO A 41 -8.66 -9.51 6.53
CA PRO A 41 -8.11 -10.57 5.66
C PRO A 41 -6.59 -10.73 5.74
N LEU A 42 -5.86 -9.66 6.07
CA LEU A 42 -4.41 -9.67 6.16
C LEU A 42 -3.89 -9.82 7.60
N GLU A 43 -4.78 -10.08 8.56
CA GLU A 43 -4.38 -10.20 9.97
C GLU A 43 -3.20 -11.17 10.13
N GLY A 44 -2.17 -10.73 10.85
CA GLY A 44 -0.97 -11.53 11.11
C GLY A 44 0.08 -11.47 10.00
N GLN A 45 -0.20 -10.85 8.87
CA GLN A 45 0.76 -10.75 7.77
C GLN A 45 1.56 -9.45 7.84
N SER A 46 2.83 -9.54 7.44
CA SER A 46 3.71 -8.37 7.33
C SER A 46 3.51 -7.67 6.00
N ILE A 47 3.43 -6.34 6.03
CA ILE A 47 3.37 -5.53 4.81
C ILE A 47 4.78 -5.06 4.38
N ALA A 48 5.79 -5.30 5.20
CA ALA A 48 7.14 -4.80 4.94
C ALA A 48 7.70 -5.33 3.62
N GLY A 49 8.19 -4.41 2.79
CA GLY A 49 8.82 -4.76 1.51
C GLY A 49 7.89 -5.34 0.45
N ARG A 50 6.59 -5.40 0.72
CA ARG A 50 5.61 -5.92 -0.23
C ARG A 50 4.92 -4.79 -0.99
N VAL A 51 4.35 -5.10 -2.13
CA VAL A 51 3.46 -4.19 -2.85
C VAL A 51 2.06 -4.41 -2.29
N LEU A 52 1.59 -3.47 -1.49
CA LEU A 52 0.33 -3.58 -0.75
C LEU A 52 -0.81 -2.97 -1.57
N SER A 53 -1.81 -3.79 -1.87
CA SER A 53 -3.01 -3.37 -2.61
C SER A 53 -4.25 -3.47 -1.72
N PHE A 54 -4.99 -2.38 -1.62
CA PHE A 54 -6.26 -2.34 -0.89
C PHE A 54 -7.14 -1.26 -1.49
N PRO A 55 -8.47 -1.30 -1.27
CA PRO A 55 -9.37 -0.36 -1.94
C PRO A 55 -9.10 1.10 -1.58
N TYR A 56 -9.02 1.41 -0.30
CA TYR A 56 -8.78 2.76 0.23
C TYR A 56 -8.40 2.66 1.71
N GLY A 57 -7.87 3.74 2.25
CA GLY A 57 -7.61 3.85 3.69
C GLY A 57 -8.86 4.23 4.45
N LYS A 58 -8.96 3.80 5.71
CA LYS A 58 -10.05 4.17 6.61
C LYS A 58 -9.48 4.62 7.95
N GLY A 59 -10.30 5.28 8.75
CA GLY A 59 -9.96 5.67 10.11
C GLY A 59 -9.37 7.07 10.20
N SER A 60 -8.50 7.28 11.17
CA SER A 60 -8.01 8.59 11.55
C SER A 60 -7.00 9.18 10.56
N THR A 61 -6.99 10.52 10.45
CA THR A 61 -5.95 11.26 9.72
C THR A 61 -4.55 10.99 10.27
N VAL A 62 -4.44 10.55 11.51
CA VAL A 62 -3.16 10.16 12.14
C VAL A 62 -2.54 8.94 11.43
N GLY A 63 -3.31 8.20 10.62
CA GLY A 63 -2.78 7.09 9.84
C GLY A 63 -1.60 7.47 8.94
N SER A 64 -1.55 8.70 8.45
CA SER A 64 -0.42 9.17 7.64
C SER A 64 0.88 9.16 8.43
N TYR A 65 0.83 9.46 9.73
CA TYR A 65 2.00 9.39 10.61
C TYR A 65 2.45 7.95 10.87
N VAL A 66 1.51 7.01 10.91
CA VAL A 66 1.84 5.60 11.06
C VAL A 66 2.59 5.10 9.82
N ILE A 67 2.17 5.52 8.63
CA ILE A 67 2.88 5.19 7.39
C ILE A 67 4.31 5.74 7.43
N TYR A 68 4.48 6.97 7.88
CA TYR A 68 5.80 7.58 8.03
C TYR A 68 6.67 6.80 9.05
N ALA A 69 6.10 6.43 10.18
CA ALA A 69 6.81 5.64 11.20
C ALA A 69 7.25 4.29 10.66
N LEU A 70 6.41 3.62 9.87
CA LEU A 70 6.78 2.38 9.20
C LEU A 70 8.01 2.57 8.31
N LYS A 71 8.05 3.66 7.55
CA LYS A 71 9.20 3.98 6.69
C LYS A 71 10.46 4.19 7.51
N GLN A 72 10.37 4.95 8.60
CA GLN A 72 11.51 5.21 9.48
C GLN A 72 12.04 3.92 10.12
N ASN A 73 11.16 2.98 10.40
CA ASN A 73 11.54 1.69 11.01
C ASN A 73 11.98 0.64 9.97
N GLY A 74 12.01 0.98 8.68
CA GLY A 74 12.37 0.04 7.63
C GLY A 74 11.33 -1.04 7.37
N LEU A 75 10.08 -0.80 7.76
CA LEU A 75 8.98 -1.78 7.69
C LEU A 75 7.86 -1.36 6.74
N ALA A 76 8.09 -0.31 5.95
CA ALA A 76 7.09 0.17 5.01
C ALA A 76 6.91 -0.79 3.82
N PRO A 77 5.74 -0.79 3.17
CA PRO A 77 5.59 -1.49 1.91
C PRO A 77 6.51 -0.89 0.83
N ALA A 78 6.86 -1.69 -0.16
CA ALA A 78 7.67 -1.24 -1.29
C ALA A 78 6.87 -0.28 -2.18
N ALA A 79 5.57 -0.46 -2.25
CA ALA A 79 4.65 0.40 -2.98
C ALA A 79 3.23 0.18 -2.46
N ILE A 80 2.35 1.14 -2.75
CA ILE A 80 0.93 1.08 -2.39
C ILE A 80 0.09 1.20 -3.65
N ILE A 81 -0.95 0.37 -3.74
CA ILE A 81 -1.94 0.42 -4.81
C ILE A 81 -3.31 0.57 -4.17
N ASN A 82 -4.04 1.61 -4.53
CA ASN A 82 -5.44 1.79 -4.14
C ASN A 82 -6.35 1.71 -5.35
N THR A 83 -7.61 1.37 -5.14
CA THR A 83 -8.63 1.48 -6.19
C THR A 83 -8.83 2.95 -6.54
N GLU A 84 -9.01 3.77 -5.51
CA GLU A 84 -9.09 5.22 -5.62
C GLU A 84 -8.32 5.81 -4.45
N ALA A 85 -7.29 6.61 -4.72
CA ALA A 85 -6.49 7.21 -3.67
C ALA A 85 -7.34 8.18 -2.84
N GLU A 86 -7.24 8.04 -1.52
CA GLU A 86 -7.84 9.01 -0.63
C GLU A 86 -6.74 9.82 0.07
N PRO A 87 -7.06 11.04 0.57
CA PRO A 87 -6.02 11.99 0.98
C PRO A 87 -5.07 11.49 2.07
N ILE A 88 -5.56 10.74 3.05
CA ILE A 88 -4.74 10.30 4.19
C ILE A 88 -3.62 9.38 3.73
N ILE A 89 -3.95 8.38 2.93
CA ILE A 89 -2.97 7.43 2.41
C ILE A 89 -2.04 8.12 1.41
N ALA A 90 -2.59 8.95 0.52
CA ALA A 90 -1.79 9.68 -0.46
C ALA A 90 -0.75 10.58 0.22
N VAL A 91 -1.16 11.35 1.23
CA VAL A 91 -0.25 12.21 1.99
C VAL A 91 0.80 11.39 2.71
N GLY A 92 0.40 10.30 3.35
CA GLY A 92 1.33 9.41 4.04
C GLY A 92 2.38 8.82 3.10
N ALA A 93 1.96 8.35 1.93
CA ALA A 93 2.86 7.79 0.93
C ALA A 93 3.85 8.85 0.41
N ILE A 94 3.36 10.06 0.12
CA ILE A 94 4.20 11.15 -0.38
C ILE A 94 5.25 11.55 0.66
N ILE A 95 4.84 11.76 1.90
CA ILE A 95 5.75 12.16 2.99
C ILE A 95 6.78 11.05 3.26
N ALA A 96 6.36 9.79 3.23
CA ALA A 96 7.23 8.66 3.48
C ALA A 96 8.05 8.24 2.25
N GLU A 97 7.84 8.89 1.11
CA GLU A 97 8.51 8.56 -0.15
C GLU A 97 8.26 7.11 -0.58
N ILE A 98 7.02 6.65 -0.42
CA ILE A 98 6.60 5.33 -0.87
C ILE A 98 5.89 5.49 -2.21
N PRO A 99 6.29 4.76 -3.27
CA PRO A 99 5.58 4.80 -4.55
C PRO A 99 4.12 4.40 -4.38
N MET A 100 3.22 5.15 -5.02
CA MET A 100 1.78 4.86 -4.93
C MET A 100 1.09 5.14 -6.26
N ILE A 101 0.21 4.24 -6.66
CA ILE A 101 -0.64 4.37 -7.84
C ILE A 101 -2.08 4.01 -7.51
N ASP A 102 -3.02 4.47 -8.33
CA ASP A 102 -4.42 4.08 -8.26
C ASP A 102 -5.03 3.96 -9.64
N ARG A 103 -6.32 3.68 -9.70
CA ARG A 103 -7.10 3.62 -10.94
C ARG A 103 -6.53 2.64 -11.97
N LEU A 104 -6.06 1.49 -11.51
CA LEU A 104 -5.63 0.43 -12.42
C LEU A 104 -6.83 -0.17 -13.15
N PRO A 105 -6.61 -0.69 -14.38
CA PRO A 105 -7.70 -1.33 -15.13
C PRO A 105 -8.16 -2.62 -14.45
N PRO A 106 -9.37 -3.14 -14.81
CA PRO A 106 -9.90 -4.36 -14.21
C PRO A 106 -9.00 -5.59 -14.32
N GLU A 107 -8.12 -5.62 -15.30
CA GLU A 107 -7.17 -6.72 -15.50
C GLU A 107 -6.26 -6.90 -14.28
N PHE A 108 -6.04 -5.86 -13.51
CA PHE A 108 -5.24 -5.95 -12.29
C PHE A 108 -5.82 -6.97 -11.30
N SER A 109 -7.14 -7.08 -11.22
CA SER A 109 -7.80 -8.03 -10.31
C SER A 109 -7.51 -9.49 -10.61
N ARG A 110 -6.94 -9.78 -11.79
CA ARG A 110 -6.58 -11.15 -12.19
C ARG A 110 -5.22 -11.58 -11.65
N LEU A 111 -4.41 -10.64 -11.16
CA LEU A 111 -3.12 -10.98 -10.59
C LEU A 111 -3.30 -11.61 -9.21
N PRO A 112 -2.74 -12.81 -8.97
CA PRO A 112 -2.84 -13.42 -7.65
C PRO A 112 -1.90 -12.76 -6.65
N SER A 113 -2.26 -12.80 -5.36
CA SER A 113 -1.35 -12.44 -4.28
C SER A 113 -0.07 -13.27 -4.37
N GLY A 114 1.06 -12.64 -4.06
CA GLY A 114 2.36 -13.28 -4.17
C GLY A 114 3.06 -13.05 -5.50
N THR A 115 2.36 -12.56 -6.52
CA THR A 115 2.99 -12.19 -7.79
C THR A 115 4.02 -11.08 -7.55
N ARG A 116 5.23 -11.26 -8.05
CA ARG A 116 6.25 -10.21 -7.97
C ARG A 116 5.96 -9.14 -9.01
N VAL A 117 5.82 -7.90 -8.55
CA VAL A 117 5.46 -6.77 -9.42
C VAL A 117 6.37 -5.57 -9.14
N THR A 118 6.47 -4.69 -10.13
CA THR A 118 7.15 -3.41 -10.01
C THR A 118 6.14 -2.30 -10.24
N VAL A 119 6.07 -1.36 -9.32
CA VAL A 119 5.19 -0.19 -9.39
C VAL A 119 6.02 1.05 -9.68
N ASN A 120 5.64 1.79 -10.72
CA ASN A 120 6.24 3.08 -11.05
C ASN A 120 5.25 4.18 -10.72
N GLY A 121 5.50 4.89 -9.61
CA GLY A 121 4.64 5.96 -9.14
C GLY A 121 4.73 7.23 -9.99
N ASP A 122 5.79 7.39 -10.77
CA ASP A 122 5.94 8.56 -11.65
C ASP A 122 5.01 8.47 -12.85
N THR A 123 4.83 7.27 -13.40
CA THR A 123 4.04 7.04 -14.61
C THR A 123 2.66 6.43 -14.33
N GLY A 124 2.47 5.83 -13.16
CA GLY A 124 1.25 5.09 -12.83
C GLY A 124 1.26 3.65 -13.33
N GLU A 125 2.39 3.14 -13.78
CA GLU A 125 2.48 1.81 -14.36
C GLU A 125 2.81 0.74 -13.34
N ILE A 126 2.25 -0.46 -13.56
CA ILE A 126 2.63 -1.68 -12.87
C ILE A 126 3.02 -2.73 -13.91
N SER A 127 4.11 -3.43 -13.64
CA SER A 127 4.62 -4.50 -14.47
C SER A 127 4.97 -5.73 -13.64
N CYS A 128 4.89 -6.90 -14.24
CA CYS A 128 5.22 -8.17 -13.57
C CYS A 128 6.15 -9.05 -14.41
#